data_40a13efb21a8a49440a188887087aa62
#
_entry.id   40a13efb21a8a49440a188887087aa62
#
_cell.length_a   1.000
_cell.length_b   1.000
_cell.length_c   1.000
_cell.angle_alpha   90.00
_cell.angle_beta   90.00
_cell.angle_gamma   90.00
#
_symmetry.space_group_name_H-M   'P 1'
#
loop_
_entity.id
_entity.type
_entity.pdbx_description
1 polymer ?
#
loop_
_entity_poly.entity_id
_entity_poly.type
_entity_poly.pdbx_seq_one_letter_code
_entity_poly.pdbx_strand_id
1 'polypeptide(L)'
;SRGEYFFPVVQGDLNNNLPGKGIFQISSYDLSYPGWATTPDQQWEMQDKYPGVFGEFVWTGFDYIGEPTPYGGDLTGLRPGTRAYDRAKELLDRQNVTEVPSRSSYFGILDLAGFKKDRFWLYQSKWRPELPMAHILPHWNWPERKGQVTPVHVYTSGDEAELFINGKSLGKKKKGQFEYRLRWDDVVY
;
A
#
# COMPACT_ATOMS: atom_id res chain seq x y z
N SER A 1 -8.12 7.83 6.82
CA SER A 1 -7.53 6.50 6.90
C SER A 1 -6.23 6.60 7.66
N ARG A 2 -6.12 5.93 8.74
CA ARG A 2 -4.80 5.68 9.33
C ARG A 2 -4.10 4.77 8.35
N GLY A 3 -2.96 5.20 7.81
CA GLY A 3 -2.12 4.32 7.04
C GLY A 3 -1.81 3.10 7.89
N GLU A 4 -2.20 1.93 7.44
CA GLU A 4 -1.90 0.69 8.14
C GLU A 4 -0.63 0.10 7.54
N TYR A 5 0.28 -0.30 8.41
CA TYR A 5 1.56 -0.87 8.02
C TYR A 5 1.66 -2.28 8.60
N PHE A 6 1.94 -3.25 7.74
CA PHE A 6 2.09 -4.64 8.13
C PHE A 6 3.52 -5.10 7.96
N PHE A 7 3.98 -5.91 8.90
CA PHE A 7 5.35 -6.40 8.94
C PHE A 7 5.37 -7.93 9.09
N PRO A 8 6.26 -8.64 8.40
CA PRO A 8 7.21 -8.10 7.41
C PRO A 8 6.51 -7.49 6.20
N VAL A 9 7.19 -6.59 5.49
CA VAL A 9 6.63 -5.98 4.28
C VAL A 9 6.50 -7.04 3.20
N VAL A 10 5.29 -7.20 2.65
CA VAL A 10 5.00 -8.15 1.57
C VAL A 10 4.96 -7.42 0.24
N GLN A 11 5.53 -8.02 -0.79
CA GLN A 11 5.56 -7.48 -2.15
C GLN A 11 4.91 -8.47 -3.12
N GLY A 12 4.27 -7.93 -4.16
CA GLY A 12 3.71 -8.71 -5.24
C GLY A 12 2.26 -9.13 -5.05
N ASP A 13 1.85 -10.11 -5.84
CA ASP A 13 0.49 -10.62 -5.84
C ASP A 13 0.14 -11.31 -4.53
N LEU A 14 -0.87 -10.79 -3.86
CA LEU A 14 -1.35 -11.30 -2.59
C LEU A 14 -1.93 -12.72 -2.67
N ASN A 15 -2.44 -13.14 -3.81
CA ASN A 15 -3.00 -14.48 -3.96
C ASN A 15 -1.93 -15.58 -3.94
N ASN A 16 -0.69 -15.23 -4.31
CA ASN A 16 0.40 -16.19 -4.46
C ASN A 16 1.45 -16.11 -3.34
N ASN A 17 1.52 -15.01 -2.58
CA ASN A 17 2.66 -14.69 -1.73
C ASN A 17 2.33 -14.51 -0.24
N LEU A 18 1.15 -14.90 0.22
CA LEU A 18 0.78 -14.64 1.61
C LEU A 18 1.12 -15.77 2.56
N PRO A 19 1.93 -15.47 3.58
CA PRO A 19 1.90 -16.24 4.81
C PRO A 19 0.59 -15.96 5.55
N GLY A 20 -0.19 -16.95 5.82
CA GLY A 20 -1.52 -17.06 6.42
C GLY A 20 -2.09 -16.07 7.43
N LYS A 21 -1.52 -14.88 7.59
CA LYS A 21 -2.08 -13.78 8.37
C LYS A 21 -2.09 -12.52 7.52
N GLY A 22 -3.23 -11.87 7.45
CA GLY A 22 -3.35 -10.59 6.77
C GLY A 22 -3.74 -10.68 5.29
N ILE A 23 -4.28 -11.80 4.87
CA ILE A 23 -4.69 -12.09 3.49
C ILE A 23 -5.67 -11.04 2.92
N PHE A 24 -6.33 -10.29 3.79
CA PHE A 24 -7.32 -9.27 3.43
C PHE A 24 -6.81 -7.85 3.67
N GLN A 25 -5.52 -7.67 3.96
CA GLN A 25 -4.97 -6.38 4.34
C GLN A 25 -3.92 -5.92 3.33
N ILE A 26 -4.06 -4.70 2.86
CA ILE A 26 -3.07 -4.03 2.01
C ILE A 26 -2.34 -2.99 2.84
N SER A 27 -1.02 -3.15 2.93
CA SER A 27 -0.15 -2.23 3.66
C SER A 27 -0.02 -0.91 2.91
N SER A 28 0.08 0.18 3.66
CA SER A 28 0.37 1.53 3.14
C SER A 28 1.73 1.65 2.44
N TYR A 29 2.60 0.67 2.57
CA TYR A 29 3.80 0.58 1.71
C TYR A 29 3.46 0.43 0.23
N ASP A 30 2.24 -0.05 -0.09
CA ASP A 30 1.72 -0.15 -1.44
C ASP A 30 2.63 -0.93 -2.40
N LEU A 31 3.15 -2.05 -1.92
CA LEU A 31 4.01 -2.97 -2.66
C LEU A 31 3.31 -4.29 -2.99
N SER A 32 2.14 -4.52 -2.42
CA SER A 32 1.33 -5.71 -2.65
C SER A 32 0.00 -5.33 -3.30
N TYR A 33 -0.56 -6.25 -4.05
CA TYR A 33 -1.78 -6.06 -4.81
C TYR A 33 -2.54 -7.39 -4.92
N PRO A 34 -3.89 -7.37 -5.05
CA PRO A 34 -4.64 -8.58 -5.38
C PRO A 34 -4.39 -8.98 -6.83
N GLY A 35 -4.55 -10.28 -7.17
CA GLY A 35 -4.19 -10.82 -8.48
C GLY A 35 -4.92 -10.21 -9.69
N TRP A 36 -5.91 -9.37 -9.45
CA TRP A 36 -6.65 -8.63 -10.48
C TRP A 36 -6.23 -7.15 -10.59
N ALA A 37 -5.23 -6.72 -9.85
CA ALA A 37 -4.73 -5.34 -9.82
C ALA A 37 -3.20 -5.29 -9.93
N THR A 38 -2.65 -4.09 -9.97
CA THR A 38 -1.21 -3.81 -10.00
C THR A 38 -0.87 -2.64 -9.10
N THR A 39 0.41 -2.47 -8.80
CA THR A 39 0.89 -1.27 -8.09
C THR A 39 1.02 -0.08 -9.03
N PRO A 40 0.97 1.16 -8.52
CA PRO A 40 1.25 2.35 -9.34
C PRO A 40 2.62 2.28 -10.03
N ASP A 41 3.63 1.77 -9.35
CA ASP A 41 4.99 1.63 -9.88
C ASP A 41 5.02 0.78 -11.17
N GLN A 42 4.30 -0.34 -11.17
CA GLN A 42 4.21 -1.22 -12.35
C GLN A 42 3.50 -0.53 -13.53
N GLN A 43 2.44 0.22 -13.25
CA GLN A 43 1.71 0.95 -14.29
C GLN A 43 2.59 2.05 -14.91
N TRP A 44 3.27 2.82 -14.08
CA TRP A 44 4.15 3.90 -14.57
C TRP A 44 5.36 3.36 -15.31
N GLU A 45 5.92 2.23 -14.89
CA GLU A 45 6.98 1.56 -15.62
C GLU A 45 6.54 1.24 -17.07
N MET A 46 5.30 0.74 -17.24
CA MET A 46 4.75 0.45 -18.55
C MET A 46 4.51 1.73 -19.37
N GLN A 47 4.00 2.78 -18.75
CA GLN A 47 3.82 4.09 -19.42
C GLN A 47 5.14 4.69 -19.85
N ASP A 48 6.15 4.65 -18.99
CA ASP A 48 7.47 5.23 -19.29
C ASP A 48 8.25 4.39 -20.34
N LYS A 49 8.01 3.07 -20.40
CA LYS A 49 8.61 2.19 -21.41
C LYS A 49 7.97 2.29 -22.78
N TYR A 50 6.67 2.54 -22.84
CA TYR A 50 5.90 2.48 -24.08
C TYR A 50 5.25 3.84 -24.39
N PRO A 51 5.89 4.69 -25.20
CA PRO A 51 5.40 6.06 -25.49
C PRO A 51 4.01 6.14 -26.12
N GLY A 52 3.49 5.03 -26.64
CA GLY A 52 2.13 4.92 -27.17
C GLY A 52 1.06 4.77 -26.10
N VAL A 53 1.44 4.59 -24.83
CA VAL A 53 0.53 4.52 -23.70
C VAL A 53 0.35 5.92 -23.12
N PHE A 54 -0.82 6.52 -23.31
CA PHE A 54 -1.09 7.90 -22.87
C PHE A 54 -1.28 8.04 -21.36
N GLY A 55 -1.62 6.96 -20.66
CA GLY A 55 -1.88 6.98 -19.22
C GLY A 55 -2.90 5.91 -18.83
N GLU A 56 -3.45 6.08 -17.65
CA GLU A 56 -4.42 5.17 -17.04
C GLU A 56 -5.51 5.93 -16.29
N PHE A 57 -6.62 5.27 -16.03
CA PHE A 57 -7.62 5.73 -15.08
C PHE A 57 -7.41 4.99 -13.77
N VAL A 58 -7.01 5.71 -12.73
CA VAL A 58 -6.80 5.13 -11.42
C VAL A 58 -8.14 4.83 -10.76
N TRP A 59 -8.34 3.59 -10.38
CA TRP A 59 -9.45 3.19 -9.53
C TRP A 59 -8.96 3.01 -8.10
N THR A 60 -9.18 3.98 -7.20
CA THR A 60 -10.04 5.14 -7.40
C THR A 60 -9.46 6.37 -6.68
N GLY A 61 -9.97 7.56 -7.01
CA GLY A 61 -9.57 8.80 -6.36
C GLY A 61 -9.95 8.86 -4.88
N PHE A 62 -11.13 8.36 -4.52
CA PHE A 62 -11.64 8.32 -3.14
C PHE A 62 -12.05 6.91 -2.76
N ASP A 63 -11.93 6.58 -1.48
CA ASP A 63 -12.67 5.44 -0.95
C ASP A 63 -14.17 5.70 -1.07
N TYR A 64 -14.97 4.65 -1.17
CA TYR A 64 -16.41 4.75 -1.27
C TYR A 64 -17.10 3.62 -0.48
N ILE A 65 -18.35 3.85 -0.09
CA ILE A 65 -19.14 2.91 0.68
C ILE A 65 -19.74 1.84 -0.24
N GLY A 66 -19.86 0.62 0.26
CA GLY A 66 -20.58 -0.47 -0.41
C GLY A 66 -19.70 -1.52 -1.06
N GLU A 67 -18.41 -1.28 -1.19
CA GLU A 67 -17.43 -2.25 -1.70
C GLU A 67 -16.25 -2.40 -0.74
N PRO A 68 -16.23 -3.43 0.10
CA PRO A 68 -15.18 -3.63 1.10
C PRO A 68 -13.87 -4.18 0.50
N THR A 69 -13.64 -3.99 -0.76
CA THR A 69 -12.43 -4.39 -1.47
C THR A 69 -11.24 -3.51 -1.03
N PRO A 70 -10.05 -4.05 -0.81
CA PRO A 70 -9.58 -5.40 -1.21
C PRO A 70 -9.83 -6.51 -0.17
N TYR A 71 -10.58 -6.26 0.85
CA TYR A 71 -10.90 -7.24 1.89
C TYR A 71 -11.90 -8.31 1.37
N GLY A 72 -11.53 -8.95 0.26
CA GLY A 72 -12.31 -10.05 -0.29
C GLY A 72 -12.36 -11.22 0.69
N GLY A 73 -13.55 -11.70 0.99
CA GLY A 73 -13.76 -12.79 1.92
C GLY A 73 -14.51 -12.38 3.18
N ASP A 74 -14.88 -11.11 3.32
CA ASP A 74 -15.90 -10.75 4.29
C ASP A 74 -17.24 -11.37 3.88
N LEU A 75 -18.13 -11.53 4.84
CA LEU A 75 -19.44 -12.12 4.60
C LEU A 75 -20.45 -11.12 4.05
N THR A 76 -20.04 -9.87 3.80
CA THR A 76 -20.91 -8.79 3.31
C THR A 76 -21.35 -9.09 1.89
N GLY A 77 -22.67 -9.10 1.70
CA GLY A 77 -23.28 -9.42 0.40
C GLY A 77 -23.37 -10.91 0.08
N LEU A 78 -22.79 -11.79 0.88
CA LEU A 78 -22.94 -13.22 0.73
C LEU A 78 -24.18 -13.72 1.52
N ARG A 79 -24.94 -14.60 0.93
CA ARG A 79 -26.12 -15.20 1.60
C ARG A 79 -25.67 -16.38 2.48
N PRO A 80 -26.02 -16.38 3.79
CA PRO A 80 -25.81 -17.55 4.64
C PRO A 80 -26.39 -18.83 4.00
N GLY A 81 -25.69 -19.96 4.14
CA GLY A 81 -26.08 -21.24 3.56
C GLY A 81 -25.73 -21.39 2.07
N THR A 82 -25.02 -20.45 1.47
CA THR A 82 -24.44 -20.63 0.13
C THR A 82 -23.00 -21.12 0.24
N ARG A 83 -22.54 -21.89 -0.75
CA ARG A 83 -21.14 -22.36 -0.83
C ARG A 83 -20.13 -21.22 -0.75
N ALA A 84 -20.46 -20.05 -1.30
CA ALA A 84 -19.61 -18.87 -1.26
C ALA A 84 -19.50 -18.31 0.18
N TYR A 85 -20.61 -18.24 0.89
CA TYR A 85 -20.64 -17.83 2.30
C TYR A 85 -19.86 -18.79 3.18
N ASP A 86 -20.11 -20.09 3.06
CA ASP A 86 -19.46 -21.10 3.88
C ASP A 86 -17.94 -21.12 3.67
N ARG A 87 -17.49 -20.97 2.41
CA ARG A 87 -16.07 -20.87 2.09
C ARG A 87 -15.43 -19.60 2.65
N ALA A 88 -16.09 -18.46 2.54
CA ALA A 88 -15.60 -17.20 3.09
C ALA A 88 -15.52 -17.28 4.61
N LYS A 89 -16.56 -17.83 5.26
CA LYS A 89 -16.59 -18.05 6.71
C LYS A 89 -15.45 -18.96 7.17
N GLU A 90 -15.24 -20.07 6.49
CA GLU A 90 -14.14 -21.00 6.79
C GLU A 90 -12.76 -20.32 6.71
N LEU A 91 -12.56 -19.46 5.71
CA LEU A 91 -11.31 -18.69 5.58
C LEU A 91 -11.11 -17.69 6.72
N LEU A 92 -12.17 -16.99 7.13
CA LEU A 92 -12.13 -16.05 8.25
C LEU A 92 -11.84 -16.80 9.57
N ASP A 93 -12.52 -17.93 9.78
CA ASP A 93 -12.33 -18.77 10.97
C ASP A 93 -10.88 -19.32 11.05
N ARG A 94 -10.32 -19.79 9.95
CA ARG A 94 -8.92 -20.26 9.86
C ARG A 94 -7.91 -19.17 10.18
N GLN A 95 -8.23 -17.92 9.88
CA GLN A 95 -7.35 -16.78 10.08
C GLN A 95 -7.57 -16.10 11.41
N ASN A 96 -8.49 -16.61 12.21
CA ASN A 96 -8.88 -16.03 13.49
C ASN A 96 -9.32 -14.56 13.36
N VAL A 97 -9.99 -14.23 12.25
CA VAL A 97 -10.57 -12.91 12.00
C VAL A 97 -11.94 -12.86 12.67
N THR A 98 -12.02 -12.15 13.79
CA THR A 98 -13.24 -12.02 14.59
C THR A 98 -14.10 -10.82 14.20
N GLU A 99 -13.53 -9.88 13.48
CA GLU A 99 -14.22 -8.67 13.04
C GLU A 99 -14.38 -8.68 11.52
N VAL A 100 -15.59 -8.39 11.08
CA VAL A 100 -15.87 -8.18 9.66
C VAL A 100 -15.24 -6.85 9.27
N PRO A 101 -14.42 -6.80 8.19
CA PRO A 101 -13.84 -5.57 7.70
C PRO A 101 -14.89 -4.49 7.43
N SER A 102 -14.44 -3.26 7.36
CA SER A 102 -15.27 -2.12 7.02
C SER A 102 -16.05 -2.36 5.73
N ARG A 103 -17.18 -1.67 5.60
CA ARG A 103 -18.04 -1.71 4.40
C ARG A 103 -17.67 -0.66 3.36
N SER A 104 -16.49 -0.11 3.49
CA SER A 104 -15.89 0.86 2.58
C SER A 104 -14.79 0.21 1.75
N SER A 105 -14.56 0.72 0.56
CA SER A 105 -13.31 0.44 -0.15
C SER A 105 -12.12 1.06 0.58
N TYR A 106 -10.91 0.54 0.30
CA TYR A 106 -9.65 0.99 0.93
C TYR A 106 -8.55 1.31 -0.08
N PHE A 107 -8.87 1.24 -1.36
CA PHE A 107 -7.91 1.47 -2.44
C PHE A 107 -7.95 2.90 -3.02
N GLY A 108 -8.73 3.78 -2.44
CA GLY A 108 -8.74 5.19 -2.81
C GLY A 108 -7.39 5.88 -2.54
N ILE A 109 -7.08 6.90 -3.32
CA ILE A 109 -5.95 7.82 -3.08
C ILE A 109 -6.23 8.69 -1.86
N LEU A 110 -7.49 9.09 -1.71
CA LEU A 110 -8.04 9.78 -0.55
C LEU A 110 -8.99 8.84 0.21
N ASP A 111 -9.15 9.04 1.49
CA ASP A 111 -10.15 8.32 2.27
C ASP A 111 -11.57 8.90 2.10
N LEU A 112 -12.56 8.31 2.77
CA LEU A 112 -13.96 8.75 2.72
C LEU A 112 -14.18 10.20 3.18
N ALA A 113 -13.31 10.71 4.04
CA ALA A 113 -13.38 12.09 4.56
C ALA A 113 -12.51 13.07 3.76
N GLY A 114 -11.85 12.59 2.70
CA GLY A 114 -10.97 13.39 1.85
C GLY A 114 -9.56 13.55 2.41
N PHE A 115 -9.17 12.81 3.45
CA PHE A 115 -7.80 12.84 3.92
C PHE A 115 -6.86 12.10 2.97
N LYS A 116 -5.69 12.67 2.78
CA LYS A 116 -4.63 12.14 1.94
C LYS A 116 -4.04 10.88 2.59
N LYS A 117 -4.04 9.78 1.84
CA LYS A 117 -3.30 8.57 2.21
C LYS A 117 -1.85 8.67 1.75
N ASP A 118 -0.97 7.74 2.18
CA ASP A 118 0.42 7.73 1.71
C ASP A 118 0.49 7.65 0.18
N ARG A 119 -0.38 6.88 -0.45
CA ARG A 119 -0.51 6.77 -1.90
C ARG A 119 -0.76 8.12 -2.59
N PHE A 120 -1.45 9.07 -1.97
CA PHE A 120 -1.63 10.42 -2.52
C PHE A 120 -0.28 11.07 -2.81
N TRP A 121 0.66 10.95 -1.89
CA TRP A 121 1.97 11.56 -2.02
C TRP A 121 2.84 10.87 -3.07
N LEU A 122 2.66 9.56 -3.24
CA LEU A 122 3.30 8.82 -4.32
C LEU A 122 2.81 9.35 -5.69
N TYR A 123 1.50 9.49 -5.88
CA TYR A 123 0.93 10.06 -7.10
C TYR A 123 1.35 11.51 -7.31
N GLN A 124 1.33 12.34 -6.27
CA GLN A 124 1.77 13.73 -6.38
C GLN A 124 3.24 13.82 -6.80
N SER A 125 4.11 12.98 -6.27
CA SER A 125 5.54 13.00 -6.60
C SER A 125 5.80 12.66 -8.08
N LYS A 126 4.96 11.85 -8.71
CA LYS A 126 5.06 11.49 -10.14
C LYS A 126 4.33 12.48 -11.04
N TRP A 127 3.12 12.90 -10.67
CA TRP A 127 2.26 13.71 -11.52
C TRP A 127 2.52 15.21 -11.43
N ARG A 128 3.15 15.67 -10.37
CA ARG A 128 3.46 17.08 -10.12
C ARG A 128 4.95 17.28 -9.81
N PRO A 129 5.83 16.91 -10.76
CA PRO A 129 7.29 17.00 -10.54
C PRO A 129 7.77 18.44 -10.30
N GLU A 130 7.01 19.43 -10.74
CA GLU A 130 7.29 20.84 -10.52
C GLU A 130 7.04 21.31 -9.08
N LEU A 131 6.34 20.50 -8.26
CA LEU A 131 6.11 20.81 -6.84
C LEU A 131 7.15 20.10 -5.98
N PRO A 132 8.10 20.84 -5.38
CA PRO A 132 9.07 20.22 -4.47
C PRO A 132 8.37 19.56 -3.29
N MET A 133 8.57 18.26 -3.11
CA MET A 133 7.98 17.54 -2.00
C MET A 133 8.81 16.32 -1.62
N ALA A 134 8.73 15.95 -0.36
CA ALA A 134 9.17 14.66 0.16
C ALA A 134 8.17 14.20 1.23
N HIS A 135 7.69 12.98 1.08
CA HIS A 135 6.82 12.32 2.04
C HIS A 135 7.50 11.04 2.51
N ILE A 136 7.67 10.92 3.82
CA ILE A 136 8.31 9.78 4.45
C ILE A 136 7.27 8.88 5.11
N LEU A 137 7.42 7.57 4.92
CA LEU A 137 6.59 6.55 5.56
C LEU A 137 7.47 5.40 6.06
N PRO A 138 7.05 4.68 7.12
CA PRO A 138 5.84 4.88 7.92
C PRO A 138 6.00 6.06 8.89
N HIS A 139 4.95 6.38 9.65
CA HIS A 139 5.13 7.22 10.85
C HIS A 139 6.13 6.53 11.79
N TRP A 140 6.82 7.32 12.61
CA TRP A 140 7.89 6.78 13.45
C TRP A 140 7.47 6.74 14.93
N ASN A 141 6.42 5.96 15.23
CA ASN A 141 5.93 5.73 16.59
C ASN A 141 5.51 4.25 16.75
N TRP A 142 6.51 3.39 16.94
CA TRP A 142 6.40 1.94 16.99
C TRP A 142 7.09 1.37 18.23
N PRO A 143 6.66 1.69 19.47
CA PRO A 143 7.35 1.26 20.68
C PRO A 143 7.48 -0.27 20.78
N GLU A 144 6.52 -1.00 20.23
CA GLU A 144 6.49 -2.47 20.18
C GLU A 144 7.47 -3.08 19.17
N ARG A 145 8.04 -2.25 18.28
CA ARG A 145 8.98 -2.70 17.25
C ARG A 145 10.44 -2.39 17.56
N LYS A 146 10.75 -1.96 18.78
CA LYS A 146 12.12 -1.63 19.17
C LYS A 146 13.09 -2.78 18.84
N GLY A 147 14.15 -2.47 18.10
CA GLY A 147 15.15 -3.43 17.62
C GLY A 147 14.72 -4.26 16.42
N GLN A 148 13.55 -4.00 15.83
CA GLN A 148 13.06 -4.74 14.67
C GLN A 148 13.23 -3.92 13.38
N VAL A 149 13.46 -4.63 12.27
CA VAL A 149 13.53 -4.02 10.95
C VAL A 149 12.18 -3.40 10.60
N THR A 150 12.22 -2.11 10.32
CA THR A 150 11.07 -1.27 9.98
C THR A 150 11.44 -0.45 8.74
N PRO A 151 11.15 -0.94 7.53
CA PRO A 151 11.53 -0.26 6.29
C PRO A 151 11.01 1.17 6.23
N VAL A 152 11.83 2.07 5.68
CA VAL A 152 11.46 3.47 5.45
C VAL A 152 11.43 3.74 3.95
N HIS A 153 10.31 4.25 3.46
CA HIS A 153 10.18 4.71 2.08
C HIS A 153 10.05 6.22 2.04
N VAL A 154 10.52 6.80 0.94
CA VAL A 154 10.38 8.24 0.66
C VAL A 154 9.80 8.43 -0.72
N TYR A 155 8.67 9.13 -0.80
CA TYR A 155 8.06 9.60 -2.04
C TYR A 155 8.49 11.05 -2.24
N THR A 156 9.18 11.34 -3.32
CA THR A 156 9.70 12.69 -3.58
C THR A 156 9.63 13.03 -5.05
N SER A 157 9.40 14.30 -5.36
CA SER A 157 9.56 14.86 -6.71
C SER A 157 11.04 15.07 -7.08
N GLY A 158 11.95 15.06 -6.10
CA GLY A 158 13.40 15.13 -6.33
C GLY A 158 13.98 13.81 -6.84
N ASP A 159 15.18 13.84 -7.37
CA ASP A 159 15.87 12.68 -7.93
C ASP A 159 16.53 11.82 -6.86
N GLU A 160 16.88 12.42 -5.71
CA GLU A 160 17.58 11.74 -4.62
C GLU A 160 17.09 12.22 -3.26
N ALA A 161 17.32 11.41 -2.22
CA ALA A 161 17.14 11.80 -0.84
C ALA A 161 18.20 11.13 0.06
N GLU A 162 18.46 11.73 1.21
CA GLU A 162 19.28 11.17 2.26
C GLU A 162 18.45 10.98 3.52
N LEU A 163 18.51 9.79 4.11
CA LEU A 163 17.76 9.46 5.30
C LEU A 163 18.64 9.62 6.54
N PHE A 164 18.11 10.30 7.55
CA PHE A 164 18.74 10.42 8.87
C PHE A 164 17.84 9.86 9.95
N ILE A 165 18.41 9.10 10.88
CA ILE A 165 17.76 8.67 12.12
C ILE A 165 18.59 9.14 13.30
N ASN A 166 17.97 9.91 14.20
CA ASN A 166 18.65 10.48 15.37
C ASN A 166 19.97 11.22 15.02
N GLY A 167 19.95 11.94 13.89
CA GLY A 167 21.11 12.68 13.40
C GLY A 167 22.19 11.85 12.69
N LYS A 168 22.04 10.54 12.63
CA LYS A 168 22.94 9.65 11.90
C LYS A 168 22.41 9.38 10.49
N SER A 169 23.24 9.66 9.47
CA SER A 169 22.90 9.33 8.09
C SER A 169 22.86 7.81 7.87
N LEU A 170 21.82 7.36 7.20
CA LEU A 170 21.68 6.00 6.66
C LEU A 170 21.98 5.96 5.15
N GLY A 171 22.58 7.01 4.64
CA GLY A 171 23.02 7.12 3.27
C GLY A 171 22.04 7.84 2.35
N LYS A 172 22.59 8.28 1.24
CA LYS A 172 21.88 8.92 0.15
C LYS A 172 21.48 7.87 -0.88
N LYS A 173 20.27 7.99 -1.41
CA LYS A 173 19.78 7.16 -2.52
C LYS A 173 19.26 8.04 -3.63
N LYS A 174 19.52 7.62 -4.86
CA LYS A 174 19.02 8.25 -6.09
C LYS A 174 18.06 7.29 -6.78
N LYS A 175 16.97 7.84 -7.35
CA LYS A 175 16.05 7.05 -8.16
C LYS A 175 16.77 6.52 -9.40
N GLY A 176 16.63 5.22 -9.64
CA GLY A 176 17.01 4.60 -10.88
C GLY A 176 15.96 4.80 -11.98
N GLN A 177 16.24 4.26 -13.14
CA GLN A 177 15.24 4.21 -14.22
C GLN A 177 14.05 3.35 -13.76
N PHE A 178 12.83 3.86 -13.92
CA PHE A 178 11.58 3.22 -13.46
C PHE A 178 11.46 3.02 -11.94
N GLU A 179 12.20 3.77 -11.15
CA GLU A 179 12.03 3.85 -9.71
C GLU A 179 11.25 5.11 -9.33
N TYR A 180 10.12 4.93 -8.66
CA TYR A 180 9.20 6.02 -8.31
C TYR A 180 9.21 6.36 -6.83
N ARG A 181 9.96 5.56 -6.04
CA ARG A 181 10.16 5.72 -4.60
C ARG A 181 11.57 5.38 -4.21
N LEU A 182 12.06 5.96 -3.12
CA LEU A 182 13.33 5.60 -2.51
C LEU A 182 13.06 4.71 -1.30
N ARG A 183 13.88 3.68 -1.07
CA ARG A 183 13.65 2.67 -0.04
C ARG A 183 14.89 2.43 0.79
N TRP A 184 14.73 2.41 2.11
CA TRP A 184 15.69 1.91 3.09
C TRP A 184 15.05 0.74 3.80
N ASP A 185 15.33 -0.47 3.32
CA ASP A 185 14.58 -1.69 3.73
C ASP A 185 15.08 -2.28 5.05
N ASP A 186 16.32 -1.95 5.47
CA ASP A 186 16.97 -2.53 6.65
C ASP A 186 17.01 -1.57 7.86
N VAL A 187 16.15 -0.59 7.88
CA VAL A 187 16.11 0.37 8.99
C VAL A 187 15.59 -0.31 10.23
N VAL A 188 16.30 -0.17 11.34
CA VAL A 188 15.91 -0.71 12.64
C VAL A 188 15.29 0.40 13.48
N TYR A 189 14.09 0.13 14.03
CA TYR A 189 13.40 1.06 14.93
C TYR A 189 13.99 1.04 16.33
#